data_21b632436269da16981a34bc175c4c4a
#
_entry.id   21b632436269da16981a34bc175c4c4a
#
_cell.length_a   1.000
_cell.length_b   1.000
_cell.length_c   1.000
_cell.angle_alpha   90.00
_cell.angle_beta   90.00
_cell.angle_gamma   90.00
#
_symmetry.space_group_name_H-M   'P 1'
#
loop_
_entity.id
_entity.type
_entity.pdbx_description
1 polymer ?
#
loop_
_entity_poly.entity_id
_entity_poly.type
_entity_poly.pdbx_seq_one_letter_code
_entity_poly.pdbx_strand_id
1 'polypeptide(L)'
;IQPIRDRVGMTLQLENRADLQSQDAARKFIRRERTIELAFEDHRAWDVRRWGVAKEALARDIYGVDVVRENGQTKYVRKIAQPRVFEDKMYLYPIPEGEV
;
A
#
# COMPACT_ATOMS: atom_id res chain seq x y z
N ILE A 1 5.07 7.55 15.88
CA ILE A 1 3.78 6.89 15.49
C ILE A 1 2.79 6.91 16.64
N GLN A 2 3.21 6.67 17.90
CA GLN A 2 2.28 6.66 19.03
C GLN A 2 1.44 7.95 19.13
N PRO A 3 1.99 9.17 19.03
CA PRO A 3 1.18 10.38 19.10
C PRO A 3 0.12 10.50 18.00
N ILE A 4 0.37 9.93 16.80
CA ILE A 4 -0.61 9.89 15.70
C ILE A 4 -1.78 8.99 16.08
N ARG A 5 -1.50 7.86 16.69
CA ARG A 5 -2.52 6.90 17.15
C ARG A 5 -3.34 7.44 18.30
N ASP A 6 -2.69 8.13 19.24
CA ASP A 6 -3.36 8.77 20.39
C ASP A 6 -4.35 9.85 19.94
N ARG A 7 -4.03 10.61 18.89
CA ARG A 7 -4.90 11.62 18.30
C ARG A 7 -6.25 11.07 17.84
N VAL A 8 -6.27 9.82 17.36
CA VAL A 8 -7.49 9.15 16.88
C VAL A 8 -8.08 8.19 17.91
N GLY A 9 -7.66 8.26 19.16
CA GLY A 9 -8.22 7.47 20.26
C GLY A 9 -7.81 6.01 20.29
N MET A 10 -6.71 5.63 19.65
CA MET A 10 -6.18 4.27 19.72
C MET A 10 -5.44 4.06 21.04
N THR A 11 -6.05 3.33 21.96
CA THR A 11 -5.55 3.16 23.32
C THR A 11 -4.40 2.16 23.48
N LEU A 12 -4.21 1.24 22.53
CA LEU A 12 -3.17 0.23 22.60
C LEU A 12 -1.79 0.86 22.36
N GLN A 13 -0.96 0.88 23.39
CA GLN A 13 0.42 1.39 23.31
C GLN A 13 1.30 0.43 22.51
N LEU A 14 2.13 0.99 21.62
CA LEU A 14 2.99 0.20 20.74
C LEU A 14 4.08 -0.57 21.47
N GLU A 15 4.57 -0.04 22.59
CA GLU A 15 5.56 -0.70 23.44
C GLU A 15 5.08 -2.02 24.03
N ASN A 16 3.76 -2.19 24.18
CA ASN A 16 3.14 -3.39 24.75
C ASN A 16 2.78 -4.43 23.66
N ARG A 17 3.15 -4.19 22.41
CA ARG A 17 2.84 -5.10 21.29
C ARG A 17 3.96 -6.12 21.09
N ALA A 18 3.68 -7.37 21.46
CA ALA A 18 4.62 -8.49 21.30
C ALA A 18 4.98 -8.78 19.83
N ASP A 19 4.09 -8.49 18.88
CA ASP A 19 4.29 -8.68 17.45
C ASP A 19 5.27 -7.67 16.81
N LEU A 20 5.65 -6.60 17.54
CA LEU A 20 6.59 -5.58 17.06
C LEU A 20 8.01 -5.71 17.64
N GLN A 21 8.33 -6.83 18.28
CA GLN A 21 9.62 -7.03 18.96
C GLN A 21 10.80 -7.22 18.01
N SER A 22 10.57 -7.61 16.75
CA SER A 22 11.63 -7.69 15.76
C SER A 22 11.74 -6.38 14.96
N GLN A 23 12.98 -6.03 14.56
CA GLN A 23 13.22 -4.85 13.73
C GLN A 23 12.45 -4.91 12.41
N ASP A 24 12.33 -6.09 11.80
CA ASP A 24 11.62 -6.27 10.54
C ASP A 24 10.10 -6.10 10.71
N ALA A 25 9.52 -6.67 11.77
CA ALA A 25 8.11 -6.49 12.07
C ALA A 25 7.78 -5.03 12.39
N ALA A 26 8.62 -4.36 13.17
CA ALA A 26 8.47 -2.93 13.47
C ALA A 26 8.56 -2.07 12.20
N ARG A 27 9.52 -2.38 11.29
CA ARG A 27 9.65 -1.67 10.00
C ARG A 27 8.42 -1.85 9.11
N LYS A 28 7.91 -3.06 8.99
CA LYS A 28 6.68 -3.35 8.23
C LYS A 28 5.47 -2.61 8.80
N PHE A 29 5.36 -2.60 10.12
CA PHE A 29 4.31 -1.88 10.81
C PHE A 29 4.38 -0.37 10.54
N ILE A 30 5.55 0.25 10.70
CA ILE A 30 5.78 1.67 10.44
C ILE A 30 5.41 2.04 8.99
N ARG A 31 5.85 1.23 8.03
CA ARG A 31 5.52 1.45 6.61
C ARG A 31 4.02 1.36 6.34
N ARG A 32 3.33 0.44 7.01
CA ARG A 32 1.88 0.30 6.91
C ARG A 32 1.15 1.52 7.50
N GLU A 33 1.50 1.94 8.71
CA GLU A 33 0.91 3.12 9.35
C GLU A 33 1.12 4.37 8.48
N ARG A 34 2.35 4.55 7.94
CA ARG A 34 2.63 5.65 7.02
C ARG A 34 1.77 5.59 5.75
N THR A 35 1.55 4.41 5.19
CA THR A 35 0.70 4.24 4.00
C THR A 35 -0.74 4.62 4.27
N ILE A 36 -1.25 4.32 5.46
CA ILE A 36 -2.63 4.63 5.86
C ILE A 36 -2.76 6.13 6.16
N GLU A 37 -1.85 6.69 6.95
CA GLU A 37 -1.90 8.09 7.38
C GLU A 37 -1.76 9.07 6.21
N LEU A 38 -0.90 8.75 5.22
CA LEU A 38 -0.66 9.59 4.05
C LEU A 38 -1.43 9.11 2.81
N ALA A 39 -2.54 8.41 2.99
CA ALA A 39 -3.40 8.01 1.88
C ALA A 39 -3.92 9.25 1.15
N PHE A 40 -3.90 9.21 -0.19
CA PHE A 40 -4.28 10.31 -1.09
C PHE A 40 -3.40 11.57 -1.06
N GLU A 41 -2.20 11.48 -0.46
CA GLU A 41 -1.23 12.58 -0.40
C GLU A 41 -0.01 12.36 -1.32
N ASP A 42 -0.12 11.50 -2.33
CA ASP A 42 0.88 11.18 -3.35
C ASP A 42 2.23 10.60 -2.84
N HIS A 43 2.31 10.23 -1.57
CA HIS A 43 3.55 9.70 -0.98
C HIS A 43 3.85 8.25 -1.36
N ARG A 44 2.83 7.44 -1.65
CA ARG A 44 3.00 5.99 -1.84
C ARG A 44 3.95 5.61 -2.97
N ALA A 45 3.85 6.29 -4.12
CA ALA A 45 4.66 6.02 -5.29
C ALA A 45 6.17 6.25 -5.02
N TRP A 46 6.48 7.28 -4.28
CA TRP A 46 7.84 7.63 -3.87
C TRP A 46 8.36 6.69 -2.78
N ASP A 47 7.56 6.42 -1.77
CA ASP A 47 7.93 5.58 -0.64
C ASP A 47 8.30 4.16 -1.07
N VAL A 48 7.50 3.52 -1.92
CA VAL A 48 7.79 2.14 -2.35
C VAL A 48 9.05 2.05 -3.22
N ARG A 49 9.35 3.11 -4.00
CA ARG A 49 10.60 3.20 -4.75
C ARG A 49 11.79 3.39 -3.82
N ARG A 50 11.72 4.36 -2.92
CA ARG A 50 12.77 4.65 -1.93
C ARG A 50 13.06 3.46 -1.01
N TRP A 51 12.04 2.67 -0.67
CA TRP A 51 12.20 1.47 0.14
C TRP A 51 12.67 0.24 -0.66
N GLY A 52 12.75 0.33 -1.99
CA GLY A 52 13.14 -0.77 -2.86
C GLY A 52 12.10 -1.89 -2.95
N VAL A 53 10.84 -1.62 -2.64
CA VAL A 53 9.74 -2.61 -2.63
C VAL A 53 8.68 -2.32 -3.70
N ALA A 54 8.95 -1.43 -4.64
CA ALA A 54 7.98 -1.01 -5.64
C ALA A 54 7.54 -2.18 -6.53
N LYS A 55 8.46 -3.04 -6.96
CA LYS A 55 8.14 -4.22 -7.76
C LYS A 55 7.14 -5.13 -7.05
N GLU A 56 7.39 -5.45 -5.78
CA GLU A 56 6.49 -6.27 -4.97
C GLU A 56 5.14 -5.58 -4.71
N ALA A 57 5.16 -4.27 -4.44
CA ALA A 57 3.98 -3.52 -4.04
C ALA A 57 3.10 -3.09 -5.23
N LEU A 58 3.68 -2.79 -6.40
CA LEU A 58 3.00 -2.19 -7.55
C LEU A 58 2.76 -3.15 -8.71
N ALA A 59 3.51 -4.26 -8.84
CA ALA A 59 3.31 -5.25 -9.90
C ALA A 59 2.14 -6.22 -9.62
N ARG A 60 1.27 -5.87 -8.68
CA ARG A 60 0.10 -6.68 -8.34
C ARG A 60 -1.12 -6.13 -9.05
N ASP A 61 -1.88 -7.01 -9.69
CA ASP A 61 -3.15 -6.65 -10.29
C ASP A 61 -4.09 -6.01 -9.27
N ILE A 62 -4.83 -5.02 -9.73
CA ILE A 62 -5.92 -4.46 -8.94
C ILE A 62 -7.17 -5.26 -9.22
N TYR A 63 -7.81 -5.71 -8.16
CA TYR A 63 -9.05 -6.46 -8.24
C TYR A 63 -10.24 -5.56 -7.94
N GLY A 64 -11.29 -5.76 -8.70
CA GLY A 64 -12.61 -5.22 -8.43
C GLY A 64 -13.60 -6.33 -8.11
N VAL A 65 -14.83 -5.93 -7.87
CA VAL A 65 -15.95 -6.83 -7.60
C VAL A 65 -17.10 -6.49 -8.54
N ASP A 66 -17.54 -7.46 -9.33
CA ASP A 66 -18.80 -7.35 -10.06
C ASP A 66 -19.95 -7.80 -9.17
N VAL A 67 -20.99 -6.99 -9.15
CA VAL A 67 -22.22 -7.30 -8.43
C VAL A 67 -23.21 -7.89 -9.45
N VAL A 68 -23.42 -9.19 -9.37
CA VAL A 68 -24.34 -9.92 -10.26
C VAL A 68 -25.61 -10.26 -9.49
N ARG A 69 -26.75 -9.95 -10.07
CA ARG A 69 -28.06 -10.33 -9.53
C ARG A 69 -28.64 -11.48 -10.36
N GLU A 70 -28.76 -12.64 -9.73
CA GLU A 70 -29.36 -13.83 -10.32
C GLU A 70 -30.40 -14.42 -9.38
N ASN A 71 -31.58 -14.71 -9.88
CA ASN A 71 -32.67 -15.35 -9.13
C ASN A 71 -32.99 -14.65 -7.79
N GLY A 72 -32.96 -13.30 -7.77
CA GLY A 72 -33.23 -12.51 -6.57
C GLY A 72 -32.08 -12.49 -5.54
N GLN A 73 -30.99 -13.16 -5.81
CA GLN A 73 -29.79 -13.16 -4.97
C GLN A 73 -28.71 -12.28 -5.57
N THR A 74 -27.96 -11.57 -4.70
CA THR A 74 -26.80 -10.78 -5.08
C THR A 74 -25.55 -11.61 -4.86
N LYS A 75 -24.76 -11.78 -5.93
CA LYS A 75 -23.42 -12.43 -5.90
C LYS A 75 -22.34 -11.40 -6.15
N TYR A 76 -21.25 -11.54 -5.44
CA TYR A 76 -20.05 -10.72 -5.60
C TYR A 76 -18.95 -11.54 -6.27
N VAL A 77 -18.61 -11.20 -7.50
CA VAL A 77 -17.60 -11.92 -8.29
C VAL A 77 -16.33 -11.08 -8.39
N ARG A 78 -15.23 -11.60 -7.88
CA ARG A 78 -13.92 -10.95 -7.97
C ARG A 78 -13.41 -11.00 -9.41
N LYS A 79 -12.99 -9.87 -9.94
CA LYS A 79 -12.34 -9.77 -11.25
C LYS A 79 -11.08 -8.88 -11.19
N ILE A 80 -10.19 -9.04 -12.17
CA ILE A 80 -9.09 -8.10 -12.38
C ILE A 80 -9.68 -6.81 -12.98
N ALA A 81 -9.61 -5.72 -12.21
CA ALA A 81 -10.06 -4.41 -12.67
C ALA A 81 -8.96 -3.72 -13.49
N GLN A 82 -7.70 -3.90 -13.11
CA GLN A 82 -6.56 -3.33 -13.80
C GLN A 82 -5.32 -4.23 -13.63
N PRO A 83 -4.80 -4.83 -14.72
CA PRO A 83 -3.50 -5.48 -14.67
C PRO A 83 -2.40 -4.42 -14.48
N ARG A 84 -1.38 -4.75 -13.71
CA ARG A 84 -0.26 -3.84 -13.45
C ARG A 84 1.06 -4.51 -13.74
N VAL A 85 1.96 -3.75 -14.33
CA VAL A 85 3.35 -4.14 -14.57
C VAL A 85 4.25 -3.13 -13.90
N PHE A 86 5.29 -3.62 -13.23
CA PHE A 86 6.37 -2.81 -12.69
C PHE A 86 7.70 -3.50 -12.98
N GLU A 87 8.52 -2.87 -13.81
CA GLU A 87 9.85 -3.35 -14.20
C GLU A 87 10.93 -2.62 -13.40
N ASP A 88 12.13 -3.20 -13.31
CA ASP A 88 13.24 -2.64 -12.52
C ASP A 88 13.65 -1.24 -13.01
N LYS A 89 13.58 -0.98 -14.32
CA LYS A 89 13.84 0.36 -14.87
C LYS A 89 12.90 1.44 -14.34
N MET A 90 11.71 1.06 -13.85
CA MET A 90 10.70 2.01 -13.35
C MET A 90 10.99 2.51 -11.92
N TYR A 91 12.06 2.04 -11.30
CA TYR A 91 12.56 2.66 -10.06
C TYR A 91 13.11 4.06 -10.30
N LEU A 92 13.63 4.32 -11.49
CA LEU A 92 14.13 5.62 -11.91
C LEU A 92 13.12 6.29 -12.85
N TYR A 93 13.07 7.60 -12.80
CA TYR A 93 12.31 8.37 -13.77
C TYR A 93 13.12 8.54 -15.04
N PRO A 94 12.48 8.40 -16.22
CA PRO A 94 13.17 8.69 -17.49
C PRO A 94 13.53 10.17 -17.57
N ILE A 95 14.66 10.46 -18.21
CA ILE A 95 15.00 11.83 -18.59
C ILE A 95 14.03 12.23 -19.71
N PRO A 96 13.39 13.40 -19.64
CA PRO A 96 12.52 13.90 -20.71
C PRO A 96 13.28 13.98 -22.04
N GLU A 97 12.65 13.58 -23.14
CA GLU A 97 13.28 13.51 -24.46
C GLU A 97 13.82 14.87 -24.94
N GLY A 98 13.19 15.97 -24.51
CA GLY A 98 13.63 17.33 -24.84
C GLY A 98 14.85 17.84 -24.05
N GLU A 99 15.37 17.04 -23.10
CA GLU A 99 16.55 17.38 -22.28
C GLU A 99 17.77 16.50 -22.61
N VAL A 100 17.72 15.71 -23.66
CA VAL A 100 18.81 14.84 -24.11
C VAL A 100 19.54 15.47 -25.29
#